data_d17c2163a5098f5b03a41323fa674379
#
_entry.id   d17c2163a5098f5b03a41323fa674379
#
_cell.length_a   1.000
_cell.length_b   1.000
_cell.length_c   1.000
_cell.angle_alpha   90.00
_cell.angle_beta   90.00
_cell.angle_gamma   90.00
#
_symmetry.space_group_name_H-M   'P 1'
#
loop_
_entity.id
_entity.type
_entity.pdbx_description
1 polymer ?
#
loop_
_entity_poly.entity_id
_entity_poly.type
_entity_poly.pdbx_seq_one_letter_code
_entity_poly.pdbx_strand_id
1 'polypeptide(L)'
;MNVKQVKVTEVGPRDGFQSEKTVLKTEDKVDIINHLIKAGFQRIEVSSFVSPKAIPQLADAATILENVKRNSNATLAALVPNAKGALRAVDAKLDEIVVFLSASESHNKKNVNRSVKESLTGFKEIADIAGKNNIPVQGDIATAFGCPFEGNVPAKKLAEISNEYKLMGFKGV
;
A
#
# COMPACT_ATOMS: atom_id res chain seq x y z
N MET A 1 -25.82 10.08 -5.95
CA MET A 1 -25.58 8.64 -5.73
C MET A 1 -25.75 8.36 -4.24
N ASN A 2 -26.69 7.50 -3.84
CA ASN A 2 -26.77 7.07 -2.43
C ASN A 2 -25.73 5.97 -2.20
N VAL A 3 -24.61 6.30 -1.60
CA VAL A 3 -23.62 5.31 -1.14
C VAL A 3 -24.26 4.58 0.05
N LYS A 4 -24.71 3.35 -0.16
CA LYS A 4 -25.36 2.55 0.89
C LYS A 4 -24.36 1.86 1.83
N GLN A 5 -23.10 1.76 1.43
CA GLN A 5 -22.04 1.07 2.19
C GLN A 5 -20.66 1.63 1.83
N VAL A 6 -19.79 1.78 2.81
CA VAL A 6 -18.37 2.12 2.65
C VAL A 6 -17.52 0.98 3.17
N LYS A 7 -16.34 0.77 2.57
CA LYS A 7 -15.33 -0.14 3.09
C LYS A 7 -14.31 0.67 3.88
N VAL A 8 -14.06 0.25 5.11
CA VAL A 8 -13.04 0.84 5.97
C VAL A 8 -11.78 0.00 5.89
N THR A 9 -10.63 0.65 5.68
CA THR A 9 -9.32 0.01 5.74
C THR A 9 -8.62 0.46 7.01
N GLU A 10 -8.17 -0.49 7.81
CA GLU A 10 -7.31 -0.20 8.96
C GLU A 10 -5.86 -0.11 8.51
N VAL A 11 -5.21 1.01 8.79
CA VAL A 11 -3.82 1.28 8.37
C VAL A 11 -2.84 1.45 9.55
N GLY A 12 -3.30 1.38 10.77
CA GLY A 12 -2.50 1.51 11.98
C GLY A 12 -1.29 0.56 12.01
N PRO A 13 -1.40 -0.72 11.61
CA PRO A 13 -0.27 -1.63 11.58
C PRO A 13 0.81 -1.25 10.56
N ARG A 14 0.47 -0.49 9.53
CA ARG A 14 1.45 0.05 8.58
C ARG A 14 1.87 1.46 8.96
N ASP A 15 0.94 2.42 8.92
CA ASP A 15 1.23 3.85 9.06
C ASP A 15 1.54 4.24 10.50
N GLY A 16 0.79 3.69 11.45
CA GLY A 16 1.03 3.88 12.87
C GLY A 16 2.38 3.33 13.29
N PHE A 17 2.67 2.05 13.01
CA PHE A 17 3.96 1.45 13.40
C PHE A 17 5.16 2.12 12.71
N GLN A 18 4.99 2.56 11.46
CA GLN A 18 6.04 3.30 10.74
C GLN A 18 6.42 4.60 11.44
N SER A 19 5.47 5.25 12.09
CA SER A 19 5.64 6.54 12.76
C SER A 19 6.23 6.43 14.17
N GLU A 20 6.28 5.21 14.72
CA GLU A 20 6.80 4.97 16.07
C GLU A 20 8.34 5.11 16.12
N LYS A 21 8.83 5.70 17.21
CA LYS A 21 10.28 5.82 17.44
C LYS A 21 10.93 4.49 17.81
N THR A 22 10.18 3.65 18.51
CA THR A 22 10.63 2.32 18.93
C THR A 22 10.15 1.27 17.93
N VAL A 23 11.06 0.41 17.48
CA VAL A 23 10.67 -0.74 16.66
C VAL A 23 9.95 -1.74 17.55
N LEU A 24 8.66 -1.98 17.28
CA LEU A 24 7.87 -2.98 17.98
C LEU A 24 8.34 -4.39 17.64
N LYS A 25 8.20 -5.31 18.60
CA LYS A 25 8.47 -6.73 18.34
C LYS A 25 7.45 -7.29 17.33
N THR A 26 7.89 -8.22 16.52
CA THR A 26 7.03 -8.86 15.51
C THR A 26 5.82 -9.54 16.15
N GLU A 27 6.00 -10.17 17.30
CA GLU A 27 4.92 -10.84 18.05
C GLU A 27 3.83 -9.86 18.46
N ASP A 28 4.19 -8.68 18.98
CA ASP A 28 3.24 -7.63 19.39
C ASP A 28 2.44 -7.12 18.16
N LYS A 29 3.10 -6.95 17.02
CA LYS A 29 2.44 -6.55 15.76
C LYS A 29 1.45 -7.61 15.28
N VAL A 30 1.85 -8.88 15.30
CA VAL A 30 1.01 -10.02 14.94
C VAL A 30 -0.22 -10.08 15.85
N ASP A 31 -0.06 -9.89 17.15
CA ASP A 31 -1.16 -9.91 18.09
C ASP A 31 -2.13 -8.75 17.86
N ILE A 32 -1.63 -7.54 17.59
CA ILE A 32 -2.48 -6.40 17.24
C ILE A 32 -3.29 -6.70 15.97
N ILE A 33 -2.64 -7.21 14.90
CA ILE A 33 -3.33 -7.54 13.64
C ILE A 33 -4.38 -8.63 13.87
N ASN A 34 -4.08 -9.66 14.67
CA ASN A 34 -5.04 -10.71 15.02
C ASN A 34 -6.27 -10.15 15.78
N HIS A 35 -6.06 -9.17 16.66
CA HIS A 35 -7.16 -8.49 17.35
C HIS A 35 -8.02 -7.65 16.40
N LEU A 36 -7.40 -6.97 15.41
CA LEU A 36 -8.14 -6.23 14.38
C LEU A 36 -8.98 -7.17 13.51
N ILE A 37 -8.43 -8.31 13.10
CA ILE A 37 -9.17 -9.34 12.37
C ILE A 37 -10.36 -9.85 13.20
N LYS A 38 -10.14 -10.14 14.49
CA LYS A 38 -11.19 -10.57 15.43
C LYS A 38 -12.26 -9.50 15.64
N ALA A 39 -11.88 -8.22 15.62
CA ALA A 39 -12.79 -7.08 15.71
C ALA A 39 -13.66 -6.88 14.47
N GLY A 40 -13.38 -7.61 13.35
CA GLY A 40 -14.20 -7.61 12.15
C GLY A 40 -13.73 -6.66 11.04
N PHE A 41 -12.51 -6.13 11.12
CA PHE A 41 -11.94 -5.37 9.99
C PHE A 41 -11.78 -6.27 8.78
N GLN A 42 -12.36 -5.85 7.65
CA GLN A 42 -12.36 -6.62 6.40
C GLN A 42 -11.15 -6.33 5.51
N ARG A 43 -10.42 -5.25 5.77
CA ARG A 43 -9.20 -4.87 5.06
C ARG A 43 -8.23 -4.19 6.02
N ILE A 44 -6.99 -4.71 6.06
CA ILE A 44 -5.95 -4.23 6.96
C ILE A 44 -4.66 -4.07 6.16
N GLU A 45 -4.06 -2.88 6.17
CA GLU A 45 -2.68 -2.70 5.72
C GLU A 45 -1.73 -3.14 6.84
N VAL A 46 -1.20 -4.34 6.72
CA VAL A 46 -0.42 -4.99 7.77
C VAL A 46 1.03 -4.55 7.85
N SER A 47 1.61 -4.06 6.75
CA SER A 47 3.02 -3.64 6.68
C SER A 47 3.36 -3.01 5.33
N SER A 48 4.68 -2.93 5.03
CA SER A 48 5.21 -2.51 3.73
C SER A 48 6.42 -3.36 3.32
N PHE A 49 6.49 -3.71 2.03
CA PHE A 49 7.66 -4.37 1.43
C PHE A 49 8.73 -3.38 0.95
N VAL A 50 8.85 -2.25 1.63
CA VAL A 50 9.93 -1.28 1.44
C VAL A 50 11.28 -1.88 1.85
N SER A 51 12.38 -1.20 1.52
CA SER A 51 13.71 -1.61 1.99
C SER A 51 13.77 -1.57 3.53
N PRO A 52 14.19 -2.66 4.21
CA PRO A 52 14.38 -2.68 5.66
C PRO A 52 15.34 -1.60 6.18
N LYS A 53 16.29 -1.17 5.35
CA LYS A 53 17.22 -0.08 5.70
C LYS A 53 16.53 1.29 5.69
N ALA A 54 15.49 1.46 4.89
CA ALA A 54 14.75 2.73 4.79
C ALA A 54 13.74 2.88 5.93
N ILE A 55 13.02 1.79 6.26
CA ILE A 55 12.01 1.79 7.32
C ILE A 55 12.18 0.51 8.17
N PRO A 56 13.06 0.56 9.18
CA PRO A 56 13.32 -0.59 10.06
C PRO A 56 12.07 -1.10 10.78
N GLN A 57 11.12 -0.19 11.08
CA GLN A 57 9.85 -0.52 11.74
C GLN A 57 8.99 -1.52 10.97
N LEU A 58 9.18 -1.64 9.65
CA LEU A 58 8.40 -2.51 8.78
C LEU A 58 9.24 -3.62 8.11
N ALA A 59 10.44 -3.87 8.64
CA ALA A 59 11.39 -4.84 8.07
C ALA A 59 10.90 -6.29 8.08
N ASP A 60 9.99 -6.60 8.98
CA ASP A 60 9.45 -7.93 9.33
C ASP A 60 8.14 -8.30 8.61
N ALA A 61 7.79 -7.60 7.51
CA ALA A 61 6.52 -7.78 6.78
C ALA A 61 6.21 -9.24 6.42
N ALA A 62 7.21 -10.02 5.94
CA ALA A 62 7.02 -11.42 5.60
C ALA A 62 6.72 -12.26 6.84
N THR A 63 7.47 -12.08 7.92
CA THR A 63 7.29 -12.81 9.19
C THR A 63 5.92 -12.51 9.81
N ILE A 64 5.43 -11.26 9.70
CA ILE A 64 4.07 -10.90 10.13
C ILE A 64 3.06 -11.75 9.36
N LEU A 65 3.14 -11.78 8.03
CA LEU A 65 2.20 -12.53 7.17
C LEU A 65 2.24 -14.04 7.40
N GLU A 66 3.40 -14.59 7.78
CA GLU A 66 3.54 -16.01 8.15
C GLU A 66 2.84 -16.36 9.47
N ASN A 67 2.78 -15.43 10.42
CA ASN A 67 2.32 -15.69 11.79
C ASN A 67 0.91 -15.17 12.08
N VAL A 68 0.36 -14.28 11.25
CA VAL A 68 -1.03 -13.79 11.40
C VAL A 68 -2.02 -14.93 11.16
N LYS A 69 -3.01 -15.05 12.05
CA LYS A 69 -4.13 -16.00 11.91
C LYS A 69 -5.08 -15.51 10.81
N ARG A 70 -4.85 -15.98 9.59
CA ARG A 70 -5.67 -15.59 8.44
C ARG A 70 -7.12 -15.99 8.62
N ASN A 71 -8.01 -15.10 8.25
CA ASN A 71 -9.45 -15.30 8.20
C ASN A 71 -9.94 -14.95 6.79
N SER A 72 -10.76 -15.80 6.19
CA SER A 72 -11.30 -15.59 4.85
C SER A 72 -12.09 -14.28 4.67
N ASN A 73 -12.47 -13.63 5.77
CA ASN A 73 -13.21 -12.36 5.75
C ASN A 73 -12.31 -11.12 5.79
N ALA A 74 -11.00 -11.28 6.02
CA ALA A 74 -10.04 -10.17 6.11
C ALA A 74 -9.02 -10.24 4.98
N THR A 75 -8.91 -9.18 4.19
CA THR A 75 -7.86 -8.97 3.19
C THR A 75 -6.65 -8.32 3.86
N LEU A 76 -5.50 -8.99 3.81
CA LEU A 76 -4.23 -8.46 4.30
C LEU A 76 -3.53 -7.76 3.16
N ALA A 77 -3.46 -6.43 3.21
CA ALA A 77 -2.81 -5.59 2.22
C ALA A 77 -1.46 -5.08 2.73
N ALA A 78 -0.55 -4.74 1.83
CA ALA A 78 0.69 -4.07 2.18
C ALA A 78 1.17 -3.13 1.07
N LEU A 79 1.90 -2.07 1.45
CA LEU A 79 2.55 -1.20 0.48
C LEU A 79 3.70 -1.91 -0.21
N VAL A 80 3.77 -1.74 -1.55
CA VAL A 80 4.83 -2.33 -2.39
C VAL A 80 5.41 -1.25 -3.30
N PRO A 81 6.64 -0.78 -3.05
CA PRO A 81 7.20 0.37 -3.75
C PRO A 81 7.88 0.05 -5.09
N ASN A 82 8.16 -1.23 -5.37
CA ASN A 82 8.90 -1.65 -6.57
C ASN A 82 8.77 -3.16 -6.83
N ALA A 83 9.28 -3.62 -7.98
CA ALA A 83 9.23 -5.03 -8.41
C ALA A 83 9.89 -5.99 -7.39
N LYS A 84 11.00 -5.61 -6.77
CA LYS A 84 11.65 -6.44 -5.73
C LYS A 84 10.75 -6.62 -4.50
N GLY A 85 10.04 -5.58 -4.11
CA GLY A 85 9.01 -5.65 -3.07
C GLY A 85 7.84 -6.54 -3.48
N ALA A 86 7.41 -6.48 -4.76
CA ALA A 86 6.33 -7.31 -5.28
C ALA A 86 6.68 -8.81 -5.24
N LEU A 87 7.89 -9.19 -5.62
CA LEU A 87 8.34 -10.58 -5.51
C LEU A 87 8.32 -11.07 -4.06
N ARG A 88 8.82 -10.25 -3.11
CA ARG A 88 8.77 -10.59 -1.68
C ARG A 88 7.33 -10.70 -1.16
N ALA A 89 6.42 -9.86 -1.65
CA ALA A 89 5.00 -9.91 -1.29
C ALA A 89 4.31 -11.18 -1.81
N VAL A 90 4.65 -11.63 -3.03
CA VAL A 90 4.22 -12.90 -3.61
C VAL A 90 4.71 -14.08 -2.73
N ASP A 91 5.99 -14.12 -2.43
CA ASP A 91 6.59 -15.19 -1.59
C ASP A 91 5.94 -15.26 -0.20
N ALA A 92 5.58 -14.10 0.37
CA ALA A 92 4.88 -13.99 1.65
C ALA A 92 3.36 -14.24 1.55
N LYS A 93 2.83 -14.57 0.38
CA LYS A 93 1.40 -14.84 0.13
C LYS A 93 0.50 -13.67 0.54
N LEU A 94 0.89 -12.43 0.19
CA LEU A 94 0.08 -11.25 0.42
C LEU A 94 -1.23 -11.33 -0.36
N ASP A 95 -2.35 -10.90 0.26
CA ASP A 95 -3.67 -10.96 -0.40
C ASP A 95 -3.88 -9.78 -1.37
N GLU A 96 -3.27 -8.62 -1.12
CA GLU A 96 -3.44 -7.42 -1.92
C GLU A 96 -2.21 -6.51 -1.87
N ILE A 97 -1.74 -6.11 -3.03
CA ILE A 97 -0.68 -5.11 -3.17
C ILE A 97 -1.29 -3.71 -3.19
N VAL A 98 -0.70 -2.79 -2.41
CA VAL A 98 -0.97 -1.36 -2.50
C VAL A 98 0.25 -0.66 -3.07
N VAL A 99 0.06 0.10 -4.15
CA VAL A 99 1.07 1.04 -4.65
C VAL A 99 0.62 2.47 -4.41
N PHE A 100 1.54 3.39 -4.21
CA PHE A 100 1.18 4.80 -4.07
C PHE A 100 2.15 5.71 -4.81
N LEU A 101 1.63 6.81 -5.30
CA LEU A 101 2.39 7.96 -5.76
C LEU A 101 1.70 9.24 -5.31
N SER A 102 2.41 10.36 -5.39
CA SER A 102 1.80 11.67 -5.17
C SER A 102 1.42 12.31 -6.49
N ALA A 103 0.25 12.93 -6.57
CA ALA A 103 -0.16 13.69 -7.75
C ALA A 103 0.75 14.90 -8.01
N SER A 104 1.41 15.43 -6.98
CA SER A 104 2.38 16.51 -7.07
C SER A 104 3.78 16.01 -7.39
N GLU A 105 4.46 16.56 -8.37
CA GLU A 105 5.83 16.19 -8.74
C GLU A 105 6.82 16.45 -7.59
N SER A 106 6.72 17.63 -6.96
CA SER A 106 7.62 18.01 -5.86
C SER A 106 7.46 17.08 -4.67
N HIS A 107 6.21 16.72 -4.31
CA HIS A 107 5.97 15.78 -3.21
C HIS A 107 6.40 14.37 -3.57
N ASN A 108 6.12 13.91 -4.80
CA ASN A 108 6.54 12.59 -5.25
C ASN A 108 8.06 12.46 -5.25
N LYS A 109 8.76 13.48 -5.76
CA LYS A 109 10.24 13.52 -5.74
C LYS A 109 10.79 13.48 -4.32
N LYS A 110 10.21 14.25 -3.40
CA LYS A 110 10.65 14.28 -1.99
C LYS A 110 10.38 12.96 -1.27
N ASN A 111 9.25 12.31 -1.56
CA ASN A 111 8.81 11.12 -0.83
C ASN A 111 9.46 9.82 -1.34
N VAL A 112 9.50 9.63 -2.66
CA VAL A 112 9.99 8.38 -3.27
C VAL A 112 11.19 8.59 -4.19
N ASN A 113 11.72 9.81 -4.28
CA ASN A 113 12.85 10.22 -5.14
C ASN A 113 12.64 9.90 -6.63
N ARG A 114 11.39 10.01 -7.12
CA ARG A 114 10.96 9.75 -8.50
C ARG A 114 10.00 10.81 -8.96
N SER A 115 9.96 11.09 -10.27
CA SER A 115 8.86 11.79 -10.90
C SER A 115 7.58 10.93 -10.88
N VAL A 116 6.43 11.54 -11.11
CA VAL A 116 5.16 10.81 -11.27
C VAL A 116 5.25 9.80 -12.42
N LYS A 117 5.84 10.20 -13.54
CA LYS A 117 6.05 9.34 -14.70
C LYS A 117 6.94 8.12 -14.40
N GLU A 118 8.05 8.32 -13.69
CA GLU A 118 8.94 7.22 -13.27
C GLU A 118 8.24 6.26 -12.32
N SER A 119 7.40 6.77 -11.41
CA SER A 119 6.59 5.94 -10.52
C SER A 119 5.59 5.09 -11.30
N LEU A 120 4.84 5.68 -12.24
CA LEU A 120 3.90 4.95 -13.10
C LEU A 120 4.61 3.89 -13.95
N THR A 121 5.81 4.19 -14.47
CA THR A 121 6.60 3.19 -15.21
C THR A 121 7.00 2.01 -14.33
N GLY A 122 7.43 2.27 -13.10
CA GLY A 122 7.79 1.20 -12.16
C GLY A 122 6.59 0.35 -11.72
N PHE A 123 5.39 0.91 -11.72
CA PHE A 123 4.17 0.17 -11.35
C PHE A 123 3.74 -0.85 -12.42
N LYS A 124 4.14 -0.69 -13.69
CA LYS A 124 3.90 -1.70 -14.73
C LYS A 124 4.56 -3.03 -14.39
N GLU A 125 5.80 -3.01 -13.89
CA GLU A 125 6.49 -4.22 -13.45
C GLU A 125 5.78 -4.87 -12.25
N ILE A 126 5.26 -4.06 -11.31
CA ILE A 126 4.48 -4.58 -10.18
C ILE A 126 3.19 -5.21 -10.67
N ALA A 127 2.48 -4.55 -11.60
CA ALA A 127 1.25 -5.06 -12.21
C ALA A 127 1.47 -6.41 -12.90
N ASP A 128 2.56 -6.54 -13.66
CA ASP A 128 2.92 -7.79 -14.34
C ASP A 128 3.20 -8.93 -13.36
N ILE A 129 3.96 -8.66 -12.28
CA ILE A 129 4.24 -9.65 -11.23
C ILE A 129 2.94 -10.04 -10.51
N ALA A 130 2.13 -9.08 -10.11
CA ALA A 130 0.87 -9.29 -9.43
C ALA A 130 -0.13 -10.08 -10.29
N GLY A 131 -0.26 -9.71 -11.56
CA GLY A 131 -1.15 -10.40 -12.52
C GLY A 131 -0.78 -11.86 -12.74
N LYS A 132 0.52 -12.18 -12.86
CA LYS A 132 1.01 -13.56 -12.97
C LYS A 132 0.72 -14.42 -11.74
N ASN A 133 0.54 -13.78 -10.58
CA ASN A 133 0.27 -14.45 -9.30
C ASN A 133 -1.17 -14.26 -8.79
N ASN A 134 -2.06 -13.67 -9.61
CA ASN A 134 -3.46 -13.40 -9.27
C ASN A 134 -3.63 -12.56 -7.99
N ILE A 135 -2.70 -11.66 -7.70
CA ILE A 135 -2.79 -10.74 -6.57
C ILE A 135 -3.38 -9.40 -7.07
N PRO A 136 -4.52 -8.94 -6.54
CA PRO A 136 -5.07 -7.65 -6.89
C PRO A 136 -4.16 -6.49 -6.46
N VAL A 137 -4.15 -5.41 -7.26
CA VAL A 137 -3.40 -4.20 -6.96
C VAL A 137 -4.37 -3.03 -6.76
N GLN A 138 -4.19 -2.31 -5.67
CA GLN A 138 -4.84 -1.02 -5.36
C GLN A 138 -3.84 0.10 -5.63
N GLY A 139 -4.28 1.18 -6.27
CA GLY A 139 -3.44 2.38 -6.48
C GLY A 139 -3.90 3.53 -5.58
N ASP A 140 -3.01 4.08 -4.77
CA ASP A 140 -3.31 5.25 -3.96
C ASP A 140 -2.66 6.50 -4.58
N ILE A 141 -3.38 7.63 -4.53
CA ILE A 141 -2.90 8.93 -5.01
C ILE A 141 -2.81 9.91 -3.83
N ALA A 142 -1.61 10.08 -3.32
CA ALA A 142 -1.35 11.09 -2.29
C ALA A 142 -1.43 12.52 -2.88
N THR A 143 -1.65 13.50 -2.01
CA THR A 143 -1.80 14.93 -2.36
C THR A 143 -2.95 15.23 -3.34
N ALA A 144 -3.95 14.33 -3.44
CA ALA A 144 -5.06 14.47 -4.38
C ALA A 144 -5.90 15.74 -4.15
N PHE A 145 -6.03 16.18 -2.91
CA PHE A 145 -6.83 17.37 -2.54
C PHE A 145 -5.99 18.63 -2.32
N GLY A 146 -4.68 18.55 -2.47
CA GLY A 146 -3.74 19.64 -2.31
C GLY A 146 -2.36 19.19 -1.88
N CYS A 147 -1.35 19.95 -2.23
CA CYS A 147 0.05 19.66 -1.96
C CYS A 147 0.68 20.77 -1.09
N PRO A 148 1.42 20.43 -0.02
CA PRO A 148 2.08 21.43 0.81
C PRO A 148 3.18 22.21 0.08
N PHE A 149 3.64 21.74 -1.10
CA PHE A 149 4.68 22.40 -1.89
C PHE A 149 4.14 23.11 -3.13
N GLU A 150 3.12 22.53 -3.80
CA GLU A 150 2.58 23.04 -5.07
C GLU A 150 1.18 23.65 -4.91
N GLY A 151 0.57 23.57 -3.74
CA GLY A 151 -0.77 24.09 -3.48
C GLY A 151 -1.86 23.22 -4.14
N ASN A 152 -2.70 23.84 -4.96
CA ASN A 152 -3.83 23.14 -5.59
C ASN A 152 -3.37 22.12 -6.64
N VAL A 153 -3.98 20.93 -6.59
CA VAL A 153 -3.74 19.84 -7.54
C VAL A 153 -4.95 19.74 -8.48
N PRO A 154 -4.77 19.94 -9.80
CA PRO A 154 -5.89 19.89 -10.74
C PRO A 154 -6.54 18.50 -10.80
N ALA A 155 -7.88 18.44 -10.76
CA ALA A 155 -8.64 17.20 -10.89
C ALA A 155 -8.29 16.41 -12.19
N LYS A 156 -7.95 17.14 -13.27
CA LYS A 156 -7.50 16.52 -14.53
C LYS A 156 -6.29 15.61 -14.31
N LYS A 157 -5.30 16.03 -13.49
CA LYS A 157 -4.11 15.23 -13.18
C LYS A 157 -4.46 13.93 -12.44
N LEU A 158 -5.43 14.02 -11.52
CA LEU A 158 -5.93 12.82 -10.82
C LEU A 158 -6.62 11.86 -11.79
N ALA A 159 -7.44 12.38 -12.70
CA ALA A 159 -8.09 11.56 -13.72
C ALA A 159 -7.07 10.88 -14.64
N GLU A 160 -5.99 11.57 -15.05
CA GLU A 160 -4.90 11.01 -15.85
C GLU A 160 -4.20 9.86 -15.10
N ILE A 161 -3.82 10.05 -13.85
CA ILE A 161 -3.19 9.01 -13.01
C ILE A 161 -4.13 7.82 -12.81
N SER A 162 -5.40 8.09 -12.48
CA SER A 162 -6.41 7.02 -12.29
C SER A 162 -6.63 6.20 -13.56
N ASN A 163 -6.58 6.86 -14.73
CA ASN A 163 -6.66 6.16 -16.01
C ASN A 163 -5.44 5.26 -16.27
N GLU A 164 -4.23 5.71 -15.94
CA GLU A 164 -3.02 4.87 -16.01
C GLU A 164 -3.16 3.63 -15.10
N TYR A 165 -3.66 3.79 -13.86
CA TYR A 165 -3.93 2.67 -12.96
C TYR A 165 -4.94 1.69 -13.55
N LYS A 166 -6.02 2.20 -14.13
CA LYS A 166 -7.03 1.37 -14.81
C LYS A 166 -6.42 0.59 -15.98
N LEU A 167 -5.56 1.22 -16.81
CA LEU A 167 -4.88 0.57 -17.92
C LEU A 167 -3.91 -0.53 -17.46
N MET A 168 -3.34 -0.42 -16.25
CA MET A 168 -2.53 -1.46 -15.63
C MET A 168 -3.35 -2.58 -14.98
N GLY A 169 -4.70 -2.50 -15.02
CA GLY A 169 -5.58 -3.51 -14.42
C GLY A 169 -5.74 -3.40 -12.90
N PHE A 170 -5.45 -2.26 -12.29
CA PHE A 170 -5.66 -2.07 -10.85
C PHE A 170 -7.16 -2.11 -10.52
N LYS A 171 -7.49 -2.70 -9.37
CA LYS A 171 -8.89 -2.90 -8.96
C LYS A 171 -9.58 -1.62 -8.47
N GLY A 172 -8.81 -0.58 -8.14
CA GLY A 172 -9.33 0.68 -7.61
C GLY A 172 -8.25 1.73 -7.39
N VAL A 173 -8.71 2.92 -7.06
CA VAL A 173 -7.92 4.10 -6.68
C VAL A 173 -8.44 4.61 -5.35
#